data_1e41bc2320bd824e8b7153e014360948
#
_entry.id   1e41bc2320bd824e8b7153e014360948
#
_cell.length_a   1.000
_cell.length_b   1.000
_cell.length_c   1.000
_cell.angle_alpha   90.00
_cell.angle_beta   90.00
_cell.angle_gamma   90.00
#
_symmetry.space_group_name_H-M   'P 1'
#
loop_
_entity.id
_entity.type
_entity.pdbx_description
1 polymer ?
#
loop_
_entity_poly.entity_id
_entity_poly.type
_entity_poly.pdbx_seq_one_letter_code
_entity_poly.pdbx_strand_id
1 'polypeptide(L)'
;MSNLIVGASSGLGKELAYEFAKNSKNLILISRKLSNLEFLKSDLEKNFKIKVDVFEVDFSKKENVTNFISNNFEILSNIDGVLFPIGMMIENDNVKNSSEDFSNIFNANFLSIALLISKVLDIFEKKNKGFIVGFGSISASMGRKINTAYSGAKRSLENFFESLIISNLNNEIKIQFY
;
A
#
# COMPACT_ATOMS: atom_id res chain seq x y z
N MET A 1 1.19 17.05 8.78
CA MET A 1 1.23 16.16 7.60
C MET A 1 1.06 14.73 8.08
N SER A 2 0.53 13.85 7.25
CA SER A 2 0.13 12.50 7.63
C SER A 2 0.88 11.45 6.81
N ASN A 3 0.95 10.21 7.33
CA ASN A 3 1.50 9.08 6.58
C ASN A 3 0.38 8.12 6.20
N LEU A 4 0.37 7.68 4.95
CA LEU A 4 -0.62 6.77 4.41
C LEU A 4 -0.12 5.32 4.54
N ILE A 5 -0.93 4.45 5.16
CA ILE A 5 -0.64 3.02 5.28
C ILE A 5 -1.75 2.21 4.60
N VAL A 6 -1.40 1.50 3.55
CA VAL A 6 -2.32 0.67 2.77
C VAL A 6 -2.24 -0.78 3.25
N GLY A 7 -3.35 -1.32 3.75
CA GLY A 7 -3.39 -2.64 4.37
C GLY A 7 -3.16 -2.59 5.89
N ALA A 8 -3.65 -1.54 6.55
CA ALA A 8 -3.39 -1.25 7.96
C ALA A 8 -4.19 -2.11 8.96
N SER A 9 -5.15 -2.92 8.53
CA SER A 9 -6.09 -3.59 9.43
C SER A 9 -5.51 -4.78 10.21
N SER A 10 -4.36 -5.31 9.81
CA SER A 10 -3.73 -6.48 10.44
C SER A 10 -2.24 -6.60 10.13
N GLY A 11 -1.57 -7.54 10.78
CA GLY A 11 -0.18 -7.90 10.53
C GLY A 11 0.76 -6.70 10.51
N LEU A 12 1.69 -6.68 9.55
CA LEU A 12 2.70 -5.63 9.43
C LEU A 12 2.10 -4.22 9.35
N GLY A 13 0.98 -4.04 8.61
CA GLY A 13 0.36 -2.73 8.46
C GLY A 13 -0.16 -2.15 9.78
N LYS A 14 -0.72 -3.01 10.64
CA LYS A 14 -1.16 -2.62 11.98
C LYS A 14 0.02 -2.23 12.86
N GLU A 15 1.09 -3.02 12.88
CA GLU A 15 2.28 -2.72 13.67
C GLU A 15 2.98 -1.42 13.21
N LEU A 16 3.05 -1.18 11.90
CA LEU A 16 3.54 0.08 11.36
C LEU A 16 2.68 1.27 11.83
N ALA A 17 1.35 1.12 11.88
CA ALA A 17 0.48 2.19 12.37
C ALA A 17 0.79 2.54 13.84
N TYR A 18 1.01 1.56 14.71
CA TYR A 18 1.43 1.80 16.09
C TYR A 18 2.81 2.46 16.17
N GLU A 19 3.76 2.02 15.35
CA GLU A 19 5.11 2.57 15.38
C GLU A 19 5.16 4.04 14.93
N PHE A 20 4.40 4.39 13.88
CA PHE A 20 4.25 5.78 13.47
C PHE A 20 3.51 6.63 14.53
N ALA A 21 2.51 6.07 15.19
CA ALA A 21 1.77 6.73 16.26
C ALA A 21 2.66 7.04 17.48
N LYS A 22 3.50 6.10 17.90
CA LYS A 22 4.52 6.32 18.95
C LYS A 22 5.44 7.49 18.63
N ASN A 23 5.74 7.71 17.35
CA ASN A 23 6.54 8.82 16.87
C ASN A 23 5.71 10.07 16.56
N SER A 24 4.50 10.18 17.12
CA SER A 24 3.60 11.34 17.00
C SER A 24 3.26 11.72 15.55
N LYS A 25 3.15 10.73 14.66
CA LYS A 25 2.78 10.94 13.26
C LYS A 25 1.27 10.76 13.08
N ASN A 26 0.61 11.72 12.45
CA ASN A 26 -0.76 11.55 12.00
C ASN A 26 -0.82 10.48 10.90
N LEU A 27 -1.95 9.77 10.83
CA LEU A 27 -2.10 8.62 9.95
C LEU A 27 -3.34 8.71 9.07
N ILE A 28 -3.20 8.13 7.89
CA ILE A 28 -4.30 7.78 7.00
C ILE A 28 -4.22 6.28 6.79
N LEU A 29 -5.24 5.54 7.18
CA LEU A 29 -5.25 4.09 7.14
C LEU A 29 -6.25 3.60 6.11
N ILE A 30 -5.81 2.66 5.27
CA ILE A 30 -6.66 2.04 4.25
C ILE A 30 -6.75 0.54 4.48
N SER A 31 -7.96 -0.01 4.40
CA SER A 31 -8.21 -1.45 4.30
C SER A 31 -9.52 -1.76 3.58
N ARG A 32 -9.80 -3.06 3.35
CA ARG A 32 -11.03 -3.54 2.71
C ARG A 32 -12.28 -3.49 3.58
N LYS A 33 -12.13 -3.35 4.91
CA LYS A 33 -13.24 -3.31 5.87
C LYS A 33 -13.04 -2.14 6.82
N LEU A 34 -13.95 -1.20 6.78
CA LEU A 34 -13.92 0.00 7.62
C LEU A 34 -13.95 -0.34 9.12
N SER A 35 -14.77 -1.32 9.51
CA SER A 35 -14.92 -1.71 10.91
C SER A 35 -13.60 -2.05 11.62
N ASN A 36 -12.67 -2.71 10.91
CA ASN A 36 -11.37 -3.05 11.46
C ASN A 36 -10.49 -1.81 11.66
N LEU A 37 -10.65 -0.79 10.81
CA LEU A 37 -9.90 0.46 10.89
C LEU A 37 -10.46 1.39 11.97
N GLU A 38 -11.78 1.43 12.16
CA GLU A 38 -12.41 2.27 13.21
C GLU A 38 -11.96 1.85 14.62
N PHE A 39 -11.84 0.54 14.84
CA PHE A 39 -11.30 0.04 16.10
C PHE A 39 -9.83 0.47 16.29
N LEU A 40 -9.00 0.28 15.26
CA LEU A 40 -7.59 0.68 15.30
C LEU A 40 -7.42 2.20 15.46
N LYS A 41 -8.23 3.00 14.76
CA LYS A 41 -8.26 4.46 14.90
C LYS A 41 -8.56 4.88 16.34
N SER A 42 -9.64 4.35 16.93
CA SER A 42 -10.03 4.67 18.31
C SER A 42 -8.91 4.35 19.30
N ASP A 43 -8.25 3.22 19.14
CA ASP A 43 -7.14 2.81 20.00
C ASP A 43 -5.91 3.72 19.83
N LEU A 44 -5.53 4.03 18.60
CA LEU A 44 -4.39 4.89 18.30
C LEU A 44 -4.61 6.34 18.80
N GLU A 45 -5.78 6.93 18.56
CA GLU A 45 -6.10 8.29 19.00
C GLU A 45 -6.20 8.39 20.53
N LYS A 46 -6.69 7.34 21.20
CA LYS A 46 -6.76 7.27 22.66
C LYS A 46 -5.38 7.17 23.33
N ASN A 47 -4.48 6.38 22.77
CA ASN A 47 -3.18 6.08 23.37
C ASN A 47 -2.08 7.07 22.95
N PHE A 48 -2.23 7.68 21.76
CA PHE A 48 -1.25 8.60 21.17
C PHE A 48 -1.97 9.90 20.76
N LYS A 49 -1.43 11.03 21.05
CA LYS A 49 -2.02 12.34 20.69
C LYS A 49 -1.86 12.65 19.19
N ILE A 50 -2.47 11.83 18.33
CA ILE A 50 -2.43 11.95 16.87
C ILE A 50 -3.83 11.97 16.29
N LYS A 51 -3.94 12.43 15.03
CA LYS A 51 -5.16 12.31 14.22
C LYS A 51 -5.03 11.09 13.30
N VAL A 52 -6.11 10.30 13.20
CA VAL A 52 -6.19 9.14 12.30
C VAL A 52 -7.42 9.26 11.42
N ASP A 53 -7.21 9.34 10.11
CA ASP A 53 -8.29 9.24 9.11
C ASP A 53 -8.31 7.81 8.55
N VAL A 54 -9.51 7.26 8.28
CA VAL A 54 -9.68 5.89 7.81
C VAL A 54 -10.51 5.84 6.52
N PHE A 55 -10.14 4.95 5.60
CA PHE A 55 -10.83 4.76 4.33
C PHE A 55 -11.01 3.28 4.00
N GLU A 56 -12.22 2.92 3.58
CA GLU A 56 -12.49 1.61 3.01
C GLU A 56 -12.16 1.62 1.51
N VAL A 57 -11.11 0.90 1.12
CA VAL A 57 -10.73 0.76 -0.29
C VAL A 57 -10.26 -0.67 -0.54
N ASP A 58 -10.94 -1.35 -1.44
CA ASP A 58 -10.54 -2.70 -1.88
C ASP A 58 -9.56 -2.62 -3.05
N PHE A 59 -8.31 -2.91 -2.77
CA PHE A 59 -7.23 -2.91 -3.75
C PHE A 59 -7.32 -4.06 -4.77
N SER A 60 -8.17 -5.07 -4.56
CA SER A 60 -8.45 -6.08 -5.58
C SER A 60 -9.32 -5.54 -6.72
N LYS A 61 -9.98 -4.41 -6.51
CA LYS A 61 -10.83 -3.72 -7.49
C LYS A 61 -10.17 -2.38 -7.85
N LYS A 62 -9.52 -2.32 -9.01
CA LYS A 62 -8.79 -1.12 -9.45
C LYS A 62 -9.66 0.13 -9.49
N GLU A 63 -10.95 -0.01 -9.78
CA GLU A 63 -11.93 1.07 -9.82
C GLU A 63 -12.08 1.75 -8.45
N ASN A 64 -12.02 0.98 -7.35
CA ASN A 64 -12.09 1.54 -6.00
C ASN A 64 -10.88 2.41 -5.72
N VAL A 65 -9.70 2.00 -6.18
CA VAL A 65 -8.46 2.76 -6.00
C VAL A 65 -8.46 4.02 -6.87
N THR A 66 -8.88 3.95 -8.12
CA THR A 66 -8.99 5.13 -8.98
C THR A 66 -10.01 6.14 -8.46
N ASN A 67 -11.15 5.68 -7.95
CA ASN A 67 -12.15 6.52 -7.30
C ASN A 67 -11.59 7.16 -6.01
N PHE A 68 -10.89 6.39 -5.18
CA PHE A 68 -10.23 6.93 -3.99
C PHE A 68 -9.24 8.05 -4.36
N ILE A 69 -8.39 7.83 -5.34
CA ILE A 69 -7.41 8.81 -5.83
C ILE A 69 -8.11 10.10 -6.29
N SER A 70 -9.17 9.96 -7.10
CA SER A 70 -9.88 11.10 -7.68
C SER A 70 -10.62 11.92 -6.61
N ASN A 71 -11.26 11.24 -5.66
CA ASN A 71 -12.09 11.89 -4.64
C ASN A 71 -11.28 12.44 -3.45
N ASN A 72 -10.02 12.04 -3.28
CA ASN A 72 -9.20 12.40 -2.13
C ASN A 72 -7.88 13.06 -2.51
N PHE A 73 -7.86 13.78 -3.63
CA PHE A 73 -6.65 14.45 -4.12
C PHE A 73 -6.05 15.41 -3.09
N GLU A 74 -6.88 16.19 -2.41
CA GLU A 74 -6.44 17.14 -1.38
C GLU A 74 -5.76 16.42 -0.20
N ILE A 75 -6.31 15.29 0.25
CA ILE A 75 -5.73 14.46 1.31
C ILE A 75 -4.38 13.91 0.87
N LEU A 76 -4.31 13.33 -0.34
CA LEU A 76 -3.08 12.79 -0.91
C LEU A 76 -2.03 13.88 -1.12
N SER A 77 -2.45 15.09 -1.44
CA SER A 77 -1.55 16.24 -1.58
C SER A 77 -0.89 16.66 -0.27
N ASN A 78 -1.39 16.22 0.88
CA ASN A 78 -0.90 16.59 2.21
C ASN A 78 -0.18 15.46 2.97
N ILE A 79 0.14 14.32 2.31
CA ILE A 79 0.90 13.26 2.95
C ILE A 79 2.41 13.51 2.88
N ASP A 80 3.15 12.97 3.87
CA ASP A 80 4.62 12.94 3.87
C ASP A 80 5.17 11.65 3.23
N GLY A 81 4.41 10.57 3.29
CA GLY A 81 4.83 9.29 2.76
C GLY A 81 3.71 8.27 2.66
N VAL A 82 3.99 7.18 1.95
CA VAL A 82 3.08 6.06 1.77
C VAL A 82 3.80 4.72 1.94
N LEU A 83 3.14 3.80 2.66
CA LEU A 83 3.61 2.44 2.88
C LEU A 83 2.58 1.44 2.36
N PHE A 84 3.07 0.38 1.72
CA PHE A 84 2.25 -0.65 1.09
C PHE A 84 2.46 -2.05 1.72
N PRO A 85 2.20 -2.25 3.02
CA PRO A 85 2.25 -3.58 3.65
C PRO A 85 1.06 -4.48 3.23
N ILE A 86 0.39 -4.14 2.16
CA ILE A 86 -0.74 -4.87 1.61
C ILE A 86 -0.30 -6.15 0.90
N GLY A 87 -1.10 -7.20 1.06
CA GLY A 87 -0.99 -8.43 0.29
C GLY A 87 -2.30 -9.20 0.31
N MET A 88 -2.67 -9.76 -0.84
CA MET A 88 -3.83 -10.64 -1.00
C MET A 88 -3.37 -11.99 -1.51
N MET A 89 -3.74 -13.02 -0.77
CA MET A 89 -3.59 -14.42 -1.18
C MET A 89 -4.97 -15.09 -1.18
N ILE A 90 -5.13 -16.10 -2.01
CA ILE A 90 -6.29 -16.98 -1.99
C ILE A 90 -5.84 -18.41 -1.67
N GLU A 91 -6.74 -19.19 -1.12
CA GLU A 91 -6.51 -20.61 -0.91
C GLU A 91 -6.39 -21.31 -2.28
N ASN A 92 -5.41 -22.21 -2.40
CA ASN A 92 -5.16 -22.97 -3.64
C ASN A 92 -4.80 -22.13 -4.88
N ASP A 93 -4.18 -20.95 -4.72
CA ASP A 93 -3.63 -20.18 -5.84
C ASP A 93 -2.68 -21.04 -6.69
N ASN A 94 -3.07 -21.34 -7.91
CA ASN A 94 -2.32 -22.18 -8.85
C ASN A 94 -2.58 -21.76 -10.31
N VAL A 95 -1.95 -22.43 -11.27
CA VAL A 95 -2.03 -22.12 -12.72
C VAL A 95 -3.45 -22.26 -13.32
N LYS A 96 -4.40 -22.85 -12.59
CA LYS A 96 -5.80 -23.04 -13.02
C LYS A 96 -6.76 -22.07 -12.33
N ASN A 97 -6.26 -21.00 -11.74
CA ASN A 97 -7.10 -19.95 -11.16
C ASN A 97 -8.11 -19.42 -12.20
N SER A 98 -9.26 -19.00 -11.73
CA SER A 98 -10.22 -18.27 -12.57
C SER A 98 -9.61 -16.93 -13.04
N SER A 99 -10.13 -16.37 -14.13
CA SER A 99 -9.72 -15.04 -14.59
C SER A 99 -9.98 -13.95 -13.54
N GLU A 100 -11.02 -14.12 -12.75
CA GLU A 100 -11.35 -13.20 -11.65
C GLU A 100 -10.32 -13.30 -10.52
N ASP A 101 -9.91 -14.50 -10.12
CA ASP A 101 -8.87 -14.69 -9.10
C ASP A 101 -7.54 -14.10 -9.53
N PHE A 102 -7.11 -14.37 -10.79
CA PHE A 102 -5.92 -13.74 -11.34
C PHE A 102 -6.01 -12.22 -11.28
N SER A 103 -7.13 -11.64 -11.74
CA SER A 103 -7.31 -10.20 -11.74
C SER A 103 -7.28 -9.62 -10.33
N ASN A 104 -7.99 -10.23 -9.39
CA ASN A 104 -8.05 -9.77 -8.01
C ASN A 104 -6.67 -9.81 -7.33
N ILE A 105 -5.92 -10.91 -7.53
CA ILE A 105 -4.57 -11.05 -6.96
C ILE A 105 -3.61 -10.04 -7.58
N PHE A 106 -3.59 -9.90 -8.90
CA PHE A 106 -2.71 -8.93 -9.58
C PHE A 106 -3.08 -7.49 -9.24
N ASN A 107 -4.35 -7.15 -9.18
CA ASN A 107 -4.79 -5.82 -8.76
C ASN A 107 -4.30 -5.51 -7.34
N ALA A 108 -4.60 -6.37 -6.38
CA ALA A 108 -4.29 -6.11 -4.96
C ALA A 108 -2.78 -6.05 -4.67
N ASN A 109 -1.97 -6.88 -5.35
CA ASN A 109 -0.56 -7.03 -5.04
C ASN A 109 0.38 -6.24 -5.97
N PHE A 110 -0.14 -5.66 -7.07
CA PHE A 110 0.67 -4.91 -8.02
C PHE A 110 -0.06 -3.71 -8.63
N LEU A 111 -1.10 -3.92 -9.46
CA LEU A 111 -1.63 -2.85 -10.32
C LEU A 111 -2.19 -1.66 -9.52
N SER A 112 -3.00 -1.92 -8.51
CA SER A 112 -3.60 -0.88 -7.67
C SER A 112 -2.54 -0.12 -6.84
N ILE A 113 -1.49 -0.81 -6.43
CA ILE A 113 -0.33 -0.18 -5.77
C ILE A 113 0.38 0.75 -6.75
N ALA A 114 0.69 0.27 -7.97
CA ALA A 114 1.37 1.06 -8.99
C ALA A 114 0.56 2.31 -9.40
N LEU A 115 -0.77 2.19 -9.52
CA LEU A 115 -1.66 3.33 -9.81
C LEU A 115 -1.60 4.41 -8.72
N LEU A 116 -1.64 4.00 -7.45
CA LEU A 116 -1.55 4.95 -6.34
C LEU A 116 -0.14 5.56 -6.25
N ILE A 117 0.91 4.77 -6.44
CA ILE A 117 2.30 5.25 -6.47
C ILE A 117 2.48 6.30 -7.56
N SER A 118 2.03 6.02 -8.79
CA SER A 118 2.14 6.99 -9.90
C SER A 118 1.56 8.35 -9.52
N LYS A 119 0.39 8.37 -8.87
CA LYS A 119 -0.24 9.62 -8.43
C LYS A 119 0.49 10.31 -7.28
N VAL A 120 0.94 9.52 -6.31
CA VAL A 120 1.68 10.05 -5.15
C VAL A 120 3.06 10.56 -5.58
N LEU A 121 3.70 9.91 -6.53
CA LEU A 121 4.99 10.32 -7.07
C LEU A 121 4.89 11.70 -7.73
N ASP A 122 3.89 11.95 -8.59
CA ASP A 122 3.61 13.28 -9.17
C ASP A 122 3.50 14.38 -8.10
N ILE A 123 2.90 14.04 -6.95
CA ILE A 123 2.72 14.97 -5.82
C ILE A 123 4.06 15.22 -5.12
N PHE A 124 4.82 14.16 -4.87
CA PHE A 124 6.11 14.27 -4.18
C PHE A 124 7.17 14.96 -5.03
N GLU A 125 7.19 14.72 -6.35
CA GLU A 125 8.08 15.43 -7.28
C GLU A 125 7.82 16.95 -7.25
N LYS A 126 6.57 17.37 -7.27
CA LYS A 126 6.21 18.81 -7.16
C LYS A 126 6.63 19.43 -5.83
N LYS A 127 6.66 18.65 -4.76
CA LYS A 127 7.11 19.10 -3.44
C LYS A 127 8.61 18.93 -3.23
N ASN A 128 9.28 18.21 -4.11
CA ASN A 128 10.65 17.70 -3.95
C ASN A 128 10.87 17.06 -2.58
N LYS A 129 9.89 16.31 -2.08
CA LYS A 129 9.93 15.67 -0.76
C LYS A 129 8.87 14.58 -0.64
N GLY A 130 9.24 13.45 -0.02
CA GLY A 130 8.32 12.38 0.31
C GLY A 130 9.05 11.05 0.47
N PHE A 131 8.30 10.02 0.87
CA PHE A 131 8.83 8.66 0.85
C PHE A 131 7.77 7.64 0.41
N ILE A 132 8.23 6.57 -0.25
CA ILE A 132 7.41 5.46 -0.71
C ILE A 132 8.07 4.16 -0.25
N VAL A 133 7.32 3.31 0.45
CA VAL A 133 7.83 2.03 0.96
C VAL A 133 6.97 0.88 0.47
N GLY A 134 7.59 -0.05 -0.26
CA GLY A 134 6.99 -1.31 -0.66
C GLY A 134 7.49 -2.50 0.15
N PHE A 135 6.70 -3.58 0.14
CA PHE A 135 7.06 -4.83 0.80
C PHE A 135 6.89 -6.00 -0.17
N GLY A 136 7.99 -6.70 -0.36
CA GLY A 136 8.08 -7.87 -1.23
C GLY A 136 7.54 -9.16 -0.59
N SER A 137 8.01 -10.26 -1.12
CA SER A 137 7.73 -11.58 -0.59
C SER A 137 8.83 -12.55 -1.04
N ILE A 138 9.24 -13.44 -0.16
CA ILE A 138 10.13 -14.56 -0.52
C ILE A 138 9.54 -15.39 -1.67
N SER A 139 8.21 -15.42 -1.81
CA SER A 139 7.54 -16.10 -2.92
C SER A 139 7.84 -15.50 -4.30
N ALA A 140 8.31 -14.25 -4.36
CA ALA A 140 8.67 -13.61 -5.62
C ALA A 140 10.00 -14.13 -6.23
N SER A 141 10.86 -14.74 -5.40
CA SER A 141 12.21 -15.16 -5.84
C SER A 141 12.23 -16.39 -6.76
N MET A 142 11.20 -17.25 -6.68
CA MET A 142 11.11 -18.46 -7.51
C MET A 142 9.65 -18.88 -7.77
N GLY A 143 9.41 -19.56 -8.90
CA GLY A 143 8.12 -20.18 -9.19
C GLY A 143 7.78 -21.29 -8.18
N ARG A 144 6.51 -21.37 -7.79
CA ARG A 144 5.98 -22.39 -6.87
C ARG A 144 4.73 -23.02 -7.43
N LYS A 145 4.47 -24.28 -7.01
CA LYS A 145 3.24 -25.00 -7.39
C LYS A 145 1.97 -24.32 -6.87
N ILE A 146 2.07 -23.68 -5.70
CA ILE A 146 1.04 -22.87 -5.06
C ILE A 146 1.51 -21.41 -4.99
N ASN A 147 0.58 -20.48 -4.84
CA ASN A 147 0.84 -19.02 -4.86
C ASN A 147 1.35 -18.53 -6.23
N THR A 148 0.86 -19.10 -7.32
CA THR A 148 1.34 -18.83 -8.68
C THR A 148 1.07 -17.39 -9.10
N ALA A 149 -0.17 -16.92 -8.98
CA ALA A 149 -0.55 -15.56 -9.31
C ALA A 149 0.05 -14.56 -8.31
N TYR A 150 0.01 -14.89 -7.02
CA TYR A 150 0.58 -14.06 -5.96
C TYR A 150 2.08 -13.82 -6.15
N SER A 151 2.87 -14.89 -6.39
CA SER A 151 4.31 -14.75 -6.61
C SER A 151 4.63 -13.95 -7.86
N GLY A 152 3.87 -14.15 -8.94
CA GLY A 152 3.98 -13.35 -10.16
C GLY A 152 3.70 -11.86 -9.93
N ALA A 153 2.61 -11.55 -9.22
CA ALA A 153 2.26 -10.17 -8.88
C ALA A 153 3.31 -9.50 -7.97
N LYS A 154 3.82 -10.23 -6.95
CA LYS A 154 4.89 -9.71 -6.07
C LYS A 154 6.22 -9.52 -6.82
N ARG A 155 6.54 -10.39 -7.78
CA ARG A 155 7.71 -10.19 -8.64
C ARG A 155 7.58 -8.95 -9.54
N SER A 156 6.36 -8.72 -10.07
CA SER A 156 6.06 -7.51 -10.83
C SER A 156 6.22 -6.24 -9.97
N LEU A 157 5.77 -6.30 -8.71
CA LEU A 157 5.93 -5.19 -7.77
C LEU A 157 7.41 -4.92 -7.46
N GLU A 158 8.20 -5.96 -7.22
CA GLU A 158 9.65 -5.86 -6.98
C GLU A 158 10.36 -5.15 -8.14
N ASN A 159 10.16 -5.63 -9.37
CA ASN A 159 10.73 -5.01 -10.57
C ASN A 159 10.28 -3.56 -10.76
N PHE A 160 9.02 -3.25 -10.47
CA PHE A 160 8.51 -1.89 -10.53
C PHE A 160 9.22 -0.97 -9.52
N PHE A 161 9.43 -1.42 -8.28
CA PHE A 161 10.17 -0.65 -7.28
C PHE A 161 11.65 -0.49 -7.62
N GLU A 162 12.31 -1.52 -8.19
CA GLU A 162 13.68 -1.39 -8.71
C GLU A 162 13.77 -0.26 -9.74
N SER A 163 12.84 -0.22 -10.69
CA SER A 163 12.76 0.83 -11.71
C SER A 163 12.51 2.21 -11.12
N LEU A 164 11.63 2.32 -10.11
CA LEU A 164 11.36 3.56 -9.40
C LEU A 164 12.60 4.08 -8.67
N ILE A 165 13.32 3.20 -7.97
CA ILE A 165 14.54 3.56 -7.23
C ILE A 165 15.59 4.11 -8.21
N ILE A 166 15.81 3.43 -9.34
CA ILE A 166 16.78 3.86 -10.35
C ILE A 166 16.37 5.23 -10.94
N SER A 167 15.09 5.43 -11.24
CA SER A 167 14.60 6.68 -11.82
C SER A 167 14.67 7.87 -10.87
N ASN A 168 14.73 7.63 -9.55
CA ASN A 168 14.70 8.67 -8.51
C ASN A 168 16.03 8.90 -7.80
N LEU A 169 17.15 8.36 -8.30
CA LEU A 169 18.48 8.47 -7.65
C LEU A 169 18.94 9.91 -7.38
N ASN A 170 18.45 10.88 -8.14
CA ASN A 170 18.84 12.29 -8.03
C ASN A 170 17.77 13.17 -7.35
N ASN A 171 16.70 12.57 -6.81
CA ASN A 171 15.60 13.29 -6.19
C ASN A 171 15.64 13.14 -4.66
N GLU A 172 15.04 14.11 -3.95
CA GLU A 172 14.88 14.08 -2.48
C GLU A 172 13.74 13.13 -2.02
N ILE A 173 13.14 12.37 -2.96
CA ILE A 173 12.12 11.38 -2.66
C ILE A 173 12.79 10.07 -2.28
N LYS A 174 12.48 9.58 -1.09
CA LYS A 174 13.02 8.29 -0.60
C LYS A 174 12.15 7.14 -1.03
N ILE A 175 12.69 6.22 -1.82
CA ILE A 175 11.98 5.01 -2.26
C ILE A 175 12.71 3.79 -1.69
N GLN A 176 11.97 2.91 -1.00
CA GLN A 176 12.50 1.71 -0.37
C GLN A 176 11.62 0.50 -0.65
N PHE A 177 12.26 -0.65 -0.79
CA PHE A 177 11.59 -1.94 -0.97
C PHE A 177 12.27 -2.99 -0.08
N TYR A 178 11.46 -3.74 0.69
CA TYR A 178 11.92 -4.75 1.66
C TYR A 178 11.41 -6.13 1.30
#